data_eaa025d0bee5c371cf1560535a7511f6
#
_entry.id   eaa025d0bee5c371cf1560535a7511f6
#
_cell.length_a   1.000
_cell.length_b   1.000
_cell.length_c   1.000
_cell.angle_alpha   90.00
_cell.angle_beta   90.00
_cell.angle_gamma   90.00
#
_symmetry.space_group_name_H-M   'P 1'
#
loop_
_entity.id
_entity.type
_entity.pdbx_description
1 polymer ?
#
loop_
_entity_poly.entity_id
_entity_poly.type
_entity_poly.pdbx_seq_one_letter_code
_entity_poly.pdbx_strand_id
1 'polypeptide(L)'
;MSDPYLLPPTAAASIADHQAWIGGDAVRLARTLTPRALIERIDASGLRRRDSGGTRVASRWASFAANDDQTGPRHLVVDATDIEPGSFADRALLRTNALGVMEGLAIAARALGASSAHLALRSTFA
;
A
#
# COMPACT_ATOMS: atom_id res chain seq x y z
N MET A 1 9.10 -10.58 20.92
CA MET A 1 8.60 -11.33 19.73
C MET A 1 7.72 -10.33 18.98
N SER A 2 8.20 -9.82 17.85
CA SER A 2 7.44 -8.83 17.07
C SER A 2 6.26 -9.54 16.43
N ASP A 3 5.05 -9.05 16.66
CA ASP A 3 3.86 -9.50 15.95
C ASP A 3 4.09 -9.40 14.44
N PRO A 4 3.76 -10.44 13.67
CA PRO A 4 3.95 -10.42 12.23
C PRO A 4 2.86 -9.59 11.55
N TYR A 5 2.97 -8.26 11.63
CA TYR A 5 2.00 -7.33 11.02
C TYR A 5 1.83 -7.50 9.50
N LEU A 6 2.82 -8.07 8.83
CA LEU A 6 2.77 -8.23 7.37
C LEU A 6 2.17 -9.58 6.96
N LEU A 7 2.44 -10.63 7.73
CA LEU A 7 1.99 -11.98 7.41
C LEU A 7 1.15 -12.50 8.58
N PRO A 8 -0.17 -12.57 8.42
CA PRO A 8 -1.04 -13.15 9.43
C PRO A 8 -0.71 -14.64 9.64
N PRO A 9 -0.94 -15.18 10.82
CA PRO A 9 -0.71 -16.61 11.10
C PRO A 9 -1.57 -17.51 10.23
N THR A 10 -2.72 -17.02 9.79
CA THR A 10 -3.64 -17.69 8.85
C THR A 10 -4.08 -16.66 7.82
N ALA A 11 -4.08 -17.04 6.54
CA ALA A 11 -4.57 -16.17 5.47
C ALA A 11 -6.03 -15.79 5.72
N ALA A 12 -6.34 -14.49 5.59
CA ALA A 12 -7.71 -14.02 5.71
C ALA A 12 -8.53 -14.49 4.51
N ALA A 13 -9.53 -15.33 4.76
CA ALA A 13 -10.43 -15.84 3.72
C ALA A 13 -11.60 -14.87 3.44
N SER A 14 -11.83 -13.90 4.33
CA SER A 14 -12.91 -12.93 4.22
C SER A 14 -12.48 -11.56 4.74
N ILE A 15 -13.27 -10.54 4.40
CA ILE A 15 -13.11 -9.19 4.96
C ILE A 15 -13.25 -9.21 6.49
N ALA A 16 -14.15 -10.04 7.02
CA ALA A 16 -14.35 -10.17 8.46
C ALA A 16 -13.10 -10.70 9.16
N ASP A 17 -12.43 -11.70 8.59
CA ASP A 17 -11.19 -12.26 9.13
C ASP A 17 -10.07 -11.21 9.12
N HIS A 18 -9.95 -10.45 8.04
CA HIS A 18 -8.99 -9.36 7.93
C HIS A 18 -9.24 -8.28 8.98
N GLN A 19 -10.49 -7.87 9.14
CA GLN A 19 -10.88 -6.87 10.14
C GLN A 19 -10.64 -7.36 11.57
N ALA A 20 -10.87 -8.63 11.85
CA ALA A 20 -10.62 -9.23 13.16
C ALA A 20 -9.12 -9.24 13.50
N TRP A 21 -8.24 -9.29 12.50
CA TRP A 21 -6.80 -9.31 12.74
C TRP A 21 -6.21 -7.90 12.91
N ILE A 22 -6.23 -7.04 11.90
CA ILE A 22 -5.72 -5.66 11.96
C ILE A 22 -6.42 -4.68 11.01
N GLY A 23 -7.31 -5.17 10.16
CA GLY A 23 -7.72 -4.42 8.96
C GLY A 23 -8.97 -3.57 9.12
N GLY A 24 -9.18 -2.70 8.14
CA GLY A 24 -10.39 -1.92 7.95
C GLY A 24 -10.40 -0.57 8.62
N ASP A 25 -9.76 -0.39 9.76
CA ASP A 25 -9.72 0.89 10.47
C ASP A 25 -8.86 1.93 9.75
N ALA A 26 -7.79 1.50 9.09
CA ALA A 26 -6.91 2.39 8.37
C ALA A 26 -7.59 3.01 7.15
N VAL A 27 -8.35 2.24 6.37
CA VAL A 27 -9.15 2.76 5.25
C VAL A 27 -10.26 3.68 5.74
N ARG A 28 -10.96 3.30 6.81
CA ARG A 28 -12.00 4.14 7.40
C ARG A 28 -11.43 5.50 7.85
N LEU A 29 -10.30 5.49 8.54
CA LEU A 29 -9.59 6.70 8.93
C LEU A 29 -9.13 7.51 7.72
N ALA A 30 -8.57 6.85 6.71
CA ALA A 30 -8.10 7.50 5.49
C ALA A 30 -9.22 8.26 4.76
N ARG A 31 -10.46 7.77 4.81
CA ARG A 31 -11.62 8.46 4.23
C ARG A 31 -11.94 9.78 4.91
N THR A 32 -11.64 9.93 6.19
CA THR A 32 -11.92 11.16 6.96
C THR A 32 -10.81 12.21 6.82
N LEU A 33 -9.63 11.81 6.37
CA LEU A 33 -8.46 12.68 6.26
C LEU A 33 -8.36 13.29 4.84
N THR A 34 -7.78 14.50 4.79
CA THR A 34 -7.34 15.08 3.52
C THR A 34 -6.12 14.33 2.97
N PRO A 35 -5.85 14.36 1.64
CA PRO A 35 -4.63 13.81 1.08
C PRO A 35 -3.35 14.25 1.79
N ARG A 36 -3.25 15.54 2.09
CA ARG A 36 -2.12 16.11 2.83
C ARG A 36 -1.97 15.51 4.22
N ALA A 37 -3.06 15.45 4.99
CA ALA A 37 -3.04 14.88 6.34
C ALA A 37 -2.68 13.39 6.34
N LEU A 38 -3.06 12.64 5.30
CA LEU A 38 -2.63 11.25 5.09
C LEU A 38 -1.11 11.16 4.90
N ILE A 39 -0.54 12.00 4.04
CA ILE A 39 0.91 12.03 3.80
C ILE A 39 1.67 12.40 5.09
N GLU A 40 1.20 13.40 5.83
CA GLU A 40 1.79 13.80 7.12
C GLU A 40 1.74 12.66 8.15
N ARG A 41 0.65 11.88 8.19
CA ARG A 41 0.53 10.72 9.07
C ARG A 41 1.47 9.58 8.68
N ILE A 42 1.66 9.34 7.39
CA ILE A 42 2.64 8.37 6.88
C ILE A 42 4.07 8.83 7.18
N ASP A 43 4.35 10.13 7.09
CA ASP A 43 5.66 10.67 7.48
C ASP A 43 5.95 10.45 8.97
N ALA A 44 4.96 10.72 9.83
CA ALA A 44 5.07 10.51 11.27
C ALA A 44 5.32 9.03 11.64
N SER A 45 4.86 8.07 10.83
CA SER A 45 5.15 6.64 11.02
C SER A 45 6.60 6.26 10.71
N GLY A 46 7.35 7.12 10.01
CA GLY A 46 8.71 6.84 9.60
C GLY A 46 8.84 5.79 8.49
N LEU A 47 7.74 5.40 7.83
CA LEU A 47 7.74 4.39 6.77
C LEU A 47 8.75 4.72 5.67
N ARG A 48 9.63 3.77 5.38
CA ARG A 48 10.69 3.89 4.37
C ARG A 48 10.49 2.91 3.24
N ARG A 49 10.95 3.31 2.06
CA ARG A 49 11.06 2.43 0.90
C ARG A 49 12.12 1.35 1.17
N ARG A 50 11.90 0.18 0.60
CA ARG A 50 12.84 -0.95 0.70
C ARG A 50 13.84 -1.02 -0.45
N ASP A 51 13.81 -0.04 -1.36
CA ASP A 51 14.82 0.10 -2.38
C ASP A 51 16.18 0.57 -1.81
N SER A 52 17.19 0.61 -2.66
CA SER A 52 18.58 0.97 -2.30
C SER A 52 18.74 2.34 -1.64
N GLY A 53 17.75 3.21 -1.74
CA GLY A 53 17.81 4.56 -1.17
C GLY A 53 17.22 4.70 0.23
N GLY A 54 16.40 3.77 0.70
CA GLY A 54 15.74 3.82 2.01
C GLY A 54 15.03 5.13 2.32
N THR A 55 14.61 5.88 1.29
CA THR A 55 13.96 7.18 1.45
C THR A 55 12.58 7.04 2.09
N ARG A 56 12.11 8.09 2.76
CA ARG A 56 10.76 8.11 3.34
C ARG A 56 9.71 8.06 2.22
N VAL A 57 8.72 7.21 2.38
CA VAL A 57 7.58 7.10 1.45
C VAL A 57 6.86 8.44 1.34
N ALA A 58 6.61 9.08 2.48
CA ALA A 58 5.90 10.35 2.54
C ALA A 58 6.60 11.46 1.75
N SER A 59 7.94 11.53 1.75
CA SER A 59 8.69 12.53 0.98
C SER A 59 8.44 12.39 -0.52
N ARG A 60 8.40 11.15 -1.03
CA ARG A 60 8.09 10.89 -2.45
C ARG A 60 6.64 11.24 -2.78
N TRP A 61 5.72 10.89 -1.90
CA TRP A 61 4.31 11.19 -2.09
C TRP A 61 4.03 12.69 -2.03
N ALA A 62 4.67 13.43 -1.11
CA ALA A 62 4.56 14.88 -1.03
C ALA A 62 5.08 15.57 -2.31
N SER A 63 6.24 15.14 -2.81
CA SER A 63 6.81 15.68 -4.07
C SER A 63 5.89 15.42 -5.26
N PHE A 64 5.28 14.21 -5.33
CA PHE A 64 4.31 13.88 -6.38
C PHE A 64 3.02 14.72 -6.26
N ALA A 65 2.51 14.87 -5.02
CA ALA A 65 1.29 15.63 -4.77
C ALA A 65 1.45 17.13 -5.04
N ALA A 66 2.65 17.67 -4.85
CA ALA A 66 2.98 19.08 -5.09
C ALA A 66 3.25 19.42 -6.58
N ASN A 67 3.24 18.41 -7.47
CA ASN A 67 3.46 18.65 -8.89
C ASN A 67 2.16 19.12 -9.57
N ASP A 68 2.04 20.43 -9.77
CA ASP A 68 0.87 21.08 -10.36
C ASP A 68 0.82 20.98 -11.91
N ASP A 69 1.89 20.50 -12.56
CA ASP A 69 1.94 20.35 -14.03
C ASP A 69 1.08 19.20 -14.57
N GLN A 70 0.42 18.47 -13.69
CA GLN A 70 -0.42 17.32 -14.04
C GLN A 70 -1.86 17.78 -14.38
N THR A 71 -2.12 17.96 -15.67
CA THR A 71 -3.46 18.38 -16.16
C THR A 71 -4.45 17.21 -16.40
N GLY A 72 -4.02 15.98 -16.20
CA GLY A 72 -4.82 14.78 -16.47
C GLY A 72 -5.11 13.92 -15.24
N PRO A 73 -5.88 12.83 -15.43
CA PRO A 73 -6.15 11.89 -14.36
C PRO A 73 -4.86 11.23 -13.87
N ARG A 74 -4.74 11.05 -12.57
CA ARG A 74 -3.62 10.34 -11.94
C ARG A 74 -3.93 8.85 -11.85
N HIS A 75 -2.98 8.02 -12.18
CA HIS A 75 -3.09 6.57 -12.10
C HIS A 75 -2.02 6.02 -11.15
N LEU A 76 -2.44 5.15 -10.23
CA LEU A 76 -1.54 4.46 -9.32
C LEU A 76 -1.33 3.03 -9.83
N VAL A 77 -0.08 2.63 -9.98
CA VAL A 77 0.28 1.24 -10.28
C VAL A 77 1.14 0.71 -9.15
N VAL A 78 0.72 -0.39 -8.56
CA VAL A 78 1.50 -1.17 -7.59
C VAL A 78 2.05 -2.39 -8.31
N ASP A 79 3.36 -2.49 -8.36
CA ASP A 79 4.06 -3.63 -8.94
C ASP A 79 4.26 -4.70 -7.84
N ALA A 80 3.66 -5.86 -8.03
CA ALA A 80 3.77 -7.03 -7.17
C ALA A 80 4.16 -8.26 -8.01
N THR A 81 5.22 -8.12 -8.81
CA THR A 81 5.62 -9.14 -9.79
C THR A 81 6.85 -9.95 -9.38
N ASP A 82 7.40 -9.76 -8.17
CA ASP A 82 8.65 -10.44 -7.73
C ASP A 82 9.76 -10.32 -8.80
N ILE A 83 10.09 -9.09 -9.20
CA ILE A 83 11.05 -8.83 -10.30
C ILE A 83 12.45 -9.34 -9.95
N GLU A 84 12.85 -9.28 -8.69
CA GLU A 84 14.19 -9.66 -8.28
C GLU A 84 14.36 -11.18 -8.30
N PRO A 85 15.44 -11.70 -8.91
CA PRO A 85 15.72 -13.13 -8.93
C PRO A 85 15.79 -13.71 -7.51
N GLY A 86 15.02 -14.77 -7.25
CA GLY A 86 14.94 -15.40 -5.93
C GLY A 86 13.97 -14.74 -4.96
N SER A 87 13.37 -13.60 -5.30
CA SER A 87 12.30 -13.00 -4.50
C SER A 87 11.01 -13.80 -4.60
N PHE A 88 10.31 -13.90 -3.48
CA PHE A 88 8.94 -14.45 -3.38
C PHE A 88 8.08 -13.63 -2.43
N ALA A 89 8.54 -12.43 -2.07
CA ALA A 89 7.91 -11.60 -1.05
C ALA A 89 6.52 -11.13 -1.46
N ASP A 90 6.37 -10.68 -2.71
CA ASP A 90 5.09 -10.18 -3.23
C ASP A 90 4.06 -11.30 -3.29
N ARG A 91 4.47 -12.46 -3.80
CA ARG A 91 3.61 -13.66 -3.85
C ARG A 91 3.21 -14.14 -2.46
N ALA A 92 4.13 -14.13 -1.49
CA ALA A 92 3.82 -14.50 -0.12
C ALA A 92 2.80 -13.55 0.50
N LEU A 93 3.00 -12.23 0.34
CA LEU A 93 2.06 -11.21 0.79
C LEU A 93 0.67 -11.37 0.16
N LEU A 94 0.61 -11.54 -1.14
CA LEU A 94 -0.67 -11.68 -1.85
C LEU A 94 -1.43 -12.95 -1.46
N ARG A 95 -0.72 -14.05 -1.19
CA ARG A 95 -1.36 -15.30 -0.75
C ARG A 95 -1.87 -15.26 0.68
N THR A 96 -1.22 -14.50 1.53
CA THR A 96 -1.53 -14.51 2.98
C THR A 96 -2.25 -13.26 3.44
N ASN A 97 -2.03 -12.11 2.80
CA ASN A 97 -2.55 -10.80 3.22
C ASN A 97 -2.98 -9.93 2.02
N ALA A 98 -3.68 -10.50 1.05
CA ALA A 98 -4.16 -9.76 -0.12
C ALA A 98 -5.04 -8.55 0.27
N LEU A 99 -5.89 -8.72 1.27
CA LEU A 99 -6.77 -7.64 1.74
C LEU A 99 -5.98 -6.48 2.36
N GLY A 100 -4.88 -6.75 3.08
CA GLY A 100 -3.98 -5.71 3.58
C GLY A 100 -3.26 -4.96 2.45
N VAL A 101 -2.87 -5.67 1.38
CA VAL A 101 -2.31 -5.04 0.18
C VAL A 101 -3.34 -4.12 -0.48
N MET A 102 -4.58 -4.58 -0.64
CA MET A 102 -5.67 -3.78 -1.21
C MET A 102 -6.02 -2.56 -0.33
N GLU A 103 -5.96 -2.70 0.98
CA GLU A 103 -6.14 -1.61 1.93
C GLU A 103 -5.04 -0.54 1.74
N GLY A 104 -3.78 -0.96 1.68
CA GLY A 104 -2.65 -0.07 1.39
C GLY A 104 -2.77 0.64 0.04
N LEU A 105 -3.21 -0.07 -1.00
CA LEU A 105 -3.48 0.48 -2.33
C LEU A 105 -4.56 1.57 -2.29
N ALA A 106 -5.65 1.33 -1.57
CA ALA A 106 -6.74 2.29 -1.42
C ALA A 106 -6.29 3.56 -0.67
N ILE A 107 -5.50 3.41 0.39
CA ILE A 107 -4.92 4.53 1.16
C ILE A 107 -3.97 5.34 0.27
N ALA A 108 -3.10 4.68 -0.49
CA ALA A 108 -2.17 5.33 -1.40
C ALA A 108 -2.91 6.11 -2.51
N ALA A 109 -3.91 5.49 -3.12
CA ALA A 109 -4.75 6.14 -4.14
C ALA A 109 -5.40 7.42 -3.60
N ARG A 110 -5.94 7.37 -2.38
CA ARG A 110 -6.52 8.54 -1.71
C ARG A 110 -5.49 9.62 -1.43
N ALA A 111 -4.32 9.26 -0.89
CA ALA A 111 -3.26 10.20 -0.56
C ALA A 111 -2.68 10.91 -1.78
N LEU A 112 -2.63 10.23 -2.93
CA LEU A 112 -2.06 10.74 -4.17
C LEU A 112 -3.10 11.35 -5.12
N GLY A 113 -4.39 11.30 -4.75
CA GLY A 113 -5.49 11.77 -5.59
C GLY A 113 -5.61 10.99 -6.88
N ALA A 114 -5.36 9.68 -6.84
CA ALA A 114 -5.45 8.83 -8.02
C ALA A 114 -6.89 8.57 -8.44
N SER A 115 -7.16 8.71 -9.73
CA SER A 115 -8.46 8.41 -10.35
C SER A 115 -8.67 6.92 -10.56
N SER A 116 -7.58 6.16 -10.68
CA SER A 116 -7.61 4.69 -10.71
C SER A 116 -6.37 4.11 -10.03
N ALA A 117 -6.51 2.87 -9.56
CA ALA A 117 -5.42 2.12 -8.94
C ALA A 117 -5.38 0.71 -9.53
N HIS A 118 -4.20 0.25 -9.88
CA HIS A 118 -3.96 -1.02 -10.55
C HIS A 118 -2.90 -1.80 -9.77
N LEU A 119 -3.12 -3.10 -9.64
CA LEU A 119 -2.16 -4.03 -9.08
C LEU A 119 -1.64 -4.93 -10.22
N ALA A 120 -0.35 -4.79 -10.54
CA ALA A 120 0.30 -5.60 -11.55
C ALA A 120 0.81 -6.90 -10.91
N LEU A 121 0.38 -8.04 -11.45
CA LEU A 121 0.72 -9.38 -10.98
C LEU A 121 1.33 -10.22 -12.10
N ARG A 122 2.13 -11.21 -11.75
CA ARG A 122 2.46 -12.29 -12.70
C ARG A 122 1.25 -13.20 -12.89
N SER A 123 1.02 -13.65 -14.12
CA SER A 123 -0.05 -14.63 -14.43
C SER A 123 0.10 -15.93 -13.65
N THR A 124 1.31 -16.27 -13.21
CA THR A 124 1.59 -17.46 -12.38
C THR A 124 1.20 -17.30 -10.90
N PHE A 125 0.74 -16.12 -10.47
CA PHE A 125 0.27 -15.90 -9.10
C PHE A 125 -1.24 -16.16 -8.95
N ALA A 126 -1.94 -16.28 -10.07
CA ALA A 126 -3.38 -16.56 -10.12
C ALA A 126 -3.69 -18.04 -9.80
#